data_e6e749d92c525fd190a2ad0033c8649a
#
_entry.id   e6e749d92c525fd190a2ad0033c8649a
#
_cell.length_a   1.000
_cell.length_b   1.000
_cell.length_c   1.000
_cell.angle_alpha   90.00
_cell.angle_beta   90.00
_cell.angle_gamma   90.00
#
_symmetry.space_group_name_H-M   'P 1'
#
loop_
_entity.id
_entity.type
_entity.pdbx_description
1 polymer ?
#
loop_
_entity_poly.entity_id
_entity_poly.type
_entity_poly.pdbx_seq_one_letter_code
_entity_poly.pdbx_strand_id
1 'polypeptide(L)'
;MPFNPLERAFSWKHLTATNQISSKSGMLHTITINRGDPAAASIVTVYDGIGVTADIIAIIILDTALYTVPTTLVFDCGYLTGLYITFSAVTLADITVSYK
;
A
#
# COMPACT_ATOMS: atom_id res chain seq x y z
N MET A 1 -30.45 -12.73 -9.13
CA MET A 1 -29.14 -13.36 -9.31
C MET A 1 -28.35 -13.29 -8.01
N PRO A 2 -27.83 -14.40 -7.55
CA PRO A 2 -27.07 -14.36 -6.31
C PRO A 2 -25.77 -13.56 -6.49
N PHE A 3 -25.47 -12.81 -5.47
CA PHE A 3 -24.24 -12.06 -5.37
C PHE A 3 -23.04 -13.01 -5.16
N ASN A 4 -22.00 -12.81 -5.93
CA ASN A 4 -20.75 -13.55 -5.73
C ASN A 4 -19.79 -12.71 -4.83
N PRO A 5 -19.58 -13.11 -3.57
CA PRO A 5 -18.72 -12.34 -2.68
C PRO A 5 -17.28 -12.22 -3.15
N LEU A 6 -16.76 -13.17 -3.92
CA LEU A 6 -15.40 -13.10 -4.44
C LEU A 6 -15.24 -12.01 -5.50
N GLU A 7 -16.27 -11.72 -6.28
CA GLU A 7 -16.25 -10.63 -7.27
C GLU A 7 -16.26 -9.25 -6.62
N ARG A 8 -16.80 -9.16 -5.41
CA ARG A 8 -16.94 -7.92 -4.65
C ARG A 8 -15.85 -7.72 -3.62
N ALA A 9 -15.13 -8.79 -3.28
CA ALA A 9 -14.05 -8.71 -2.30
C ALA A 9 -12.88 -7.90 -2.84
N PHE A 10 -12.21 -7.20 -1.93
CA PHE A 10 -10.94 -6.56 -2.26
C PHE A 10 -9.88 -7.63 -2.46
N SER A 11 -8.98 -7.38 -3.40
CA SER A 11 -7.73 -8.11 -3.50
C SER A 11 -6.77 -7.60 -2.43
N TRP A 12 -5.75 -8.37 -2.12
CA TRP A 12 -4.72 -7.94 -1.18
C TRP A 12 -3.34 -8.37 -1.67
N LYS A 13 -2.33 -7.63 -1.25
CA LYS A 13 -0.95 -7.96 -1.56
C LYS A 13 -0.07 -7.63 -0.37
N HIS A 14 0.77 -8.59 0.01
CA HIS A 14 1.76 -8.44 1.07
C HIS A 14 3.06 -7.94 0.46
N LEU A 15 3.60 -6.86 1.00
CA LEU A 15 4.79 -6.21 0.45
C LEU A 15 5.87 -6.04 1.50
N THR A 16 7.10 -6.34 1.11
CA THR A 16 8.32 -6.01 1.86
C THR A 16 9.30 -5.21 1.01
N ALA A 17 8.92 -4.89 -0.23
CA ALA A 17 9.75 -4.16 -1.18
C ALA A 17 8.86 -3.43 -2.20
N THR A 18 9.47 -2.53 -2.96
CA THR A 18 8.81 -1.79 -4.05
C THR A 18 8.10 -2.73 -5.03
N ASN A 19 6.87 -2.38 -5.38
CA ASN A 19 6.04 -3.21 -6.26
C ASN A 19 5.00 -2.38 -7.01
N GLN A 20 4.78 -2.77 -8.28
CA GLN A 20 3.63 -2.29 -9.06
C GLN A 20 2.45 -3.21 -8.75
N ILE A 21 1.46 -2.70 -8.01
CA ILE A 21 0.31 -3.49 -7.56
C ILE A 21 -0.69 -3.68 -8.70
N SER A 22 -0.99 -2.59 -9.40
CA SER A 22 -1.95 -2.57 -10.50
C SER A 22 -1.47 -1.61 -11.58
N SER A 23 -1.72 -1.94 -12.84
CA SER A 23 -1.41 -1.08 -14.00
C SER A 23 -2.66 -0.52 -14.67
N LYS A 24 -3.79 -0.54 -13.98
CA LYS A 24 -5.07 -0.01 -14.46
C LYS A 24 -5.80 0.66 -13.29
N SER A 25 -6.90 1.35 -13.59
CA SER A 25 -7.71 2.03 -12.57
C SER A 25 -8.30 1.07 -11.54
N GLY A 26 -8.55 1.56 -10.37
CA GLY A 26 -9.17 0.80 -9.29
C GLY A 26 -9.36 1.64 -8.04
N MET A 27 -9.44 0.98 -6.89
CA MET A 27 -9.61 1.61 -5.59
C MET A 27 -8.62 1.05 -4.57
N LEU A 28 -7.90 1.94 -3.91
CA LEU A 28 -7.09 1.62 -2.74
C LEU A 28 -8.00 1.64 -1.52
N HIS A 29 -8.12 0.51 -0.84
CA HIS A 29 -8.95 0.40 0.35
C HIS A 29 -8.18 0.69 1.62
N THR A 30 -7.23 -0.18 1.97
CA THR A 30 -6.44 -0.03 3.19
C THR A 30 -4.97 -0.40 2.96
N ILE A 31 -4.11 0.16 3.81
CA ILE A 31 -2.74 -0.31 3.98
C ILE A 31 -2.59 -0.66 5.46
N THR A 32 -2.31 -1.91 5.75
CA THR A 32 -2.02 -2.38 7.10
C THR A 32 -0.51 -2.44 7.28
N ILE A 33 -0.02 -1.70 8.25
CA ILE A 33 1.39 -1.72 8.61
C ILE A 33 1.57 -2.83 9.63
N ASN A 34 2.16 -3.94 9.19
CA ASN A 34 2.40 -5.11 10.03
C ASN A 34 3.64 -4.90 10.90
N ARG A 35 4.63 -4.17 10.36
CA ARG A 35 5.89 -3.90 11.03
C ARG A 35 6.53 -2.65 10.45
N GLY A 36 7.06 -1.77 11.32
CA GLY A 36 7.94 -0.68 10.92
C GLY A 36 9.39 -1.15 10.78
N ASP A 37 10.26 -0.26 10.36
CA ASP A 37 11.70 -0.55 10.28
C ASP A 37 12.36 -0.18 11.61
N PRO A 38 12.97 -1.14 12.32
CA PRO A 38 13.59 -0.87 13.62
C PRO A 38 14.94 -0.14 13.52
N ALA A 39 15.59 -0.18 12.35
CA ALA A 39 16.93 0.37 12.19
C ALA A 39 16.94 1.80 11.66
N ALA A 40 15.98 2.14 10.80
CA ALA A 40 15.82 3.46 10.18
C ALA A 40 14.39 3.65 9.73
N ALA A 41 13.91 4.88 9.77
CA ALA A 41 12.61 5.19 9.23
C ALA A 41 12.59 4.96 7.72
N SER A 42 11.89 3.93 7.27
CA SER A 42 11.67 3.69 5.85
C SER A 42 10.45 4.50 5.40
N ILE A 43 10.54 5.10 4.22
CA ILE A 43 9.44 5.86 3.64
C ILE A 43 8.77 5.03 2.57
N VAL A 44 7.48 4.78 2.74
CA VAL A 44 6.62 4.17 1.74
C VAL A 44 5.87 5.27 1.01
N THR A 45 6.03 5.33 -0.31
CA THR A 45 5.30 6.27 -1.14
C THR A 45 4.32 5.51 -2.03
N VAL A 46 3.07 5.96 -2.03
CA VAL A 46 1.98 5.36 -2.80
C VAL A 46 1.65 6.29 -3.97
N TYR A 47 1.72 5.77 -5.19
CA TYR A 47 1.51 6.53 -6.41
C TYR A 47 0.27 6.05 -7.16
N ASP A 48 -0.45 6.99 -7.76
CA ASP A 48 -1.46 6.72 -8.79
C ASP A 48 -0.77 6.71 -10.15
N GLY A 49 -0.32 5.55 -10.58
CA GLY A 49 0.31 5.41 -11.87
C GLY A 49 1.28 4.25 -11.97
N ILE A 50 2.16 4.36 -12.94
CA ILE A 50 3.21 3.39 -13.22
C ILE A 50 4.55 4.08 -13.02
N GLY A 51 5.23 3.75 -11.93
CA GLY A 51 6.54 4.31 -11.62
C GLY A 51 6.49 5.60 -10.79
N VAL A 52 7.67 6.15 -10.53
CA VAL A 52 7.87 7.23 -9.55
C VAL A 52 7.55 8.64 -10.07
N THR A 53 7.21 8.78 -11.35
CA THR A 53 6.82 10.06 -11.94
C THR A 53 5.32 10.31 -11.87
N ALA A 54 4.57 9.36 -11.33
CA ALA A 54 3.13 9.45 -11.19
C ALA A 54 2.74 10.34 -9.99
N ASP A 55 1.46 10.67 -9.90
CA ASP A 55 0.93 11.46 -8.79
C ASP A 55 1.00 10.67 -7.48
N ILE A 56 1.35 11.37 -6.40
CA ILE A 56 1.46 10.77 -5.07
C ILE A 56 0.09 10.75 -4.39
N ILE A 57 -0.33 9.56 -3.96
CA ILE A 57 -1.53 9.40 -3.12
C ILE A 57 -1.18 9.64 -1.66
N ALA A 58 -0.09 9.03 -1.18
CA ALA A 58 0.30 9.11 0.23
C ALA A 58 1.80 8.86 0.42
N ILE A 59 2.33 9.44 1.50
CA ILE A 59 3.69 9.19 1.98
C ILE A 59 3.56 8.71 3.42
N ILE A 60 4.09 7.52 3.72
CA ILE A 60 3.99 6.88 5.02
C ILE A 60 5.39 6.64 5.56
N ILE A 61 5.67 7.17 6.74
CA ILE A 61 6.95 6.95 7.43
C ILE A 61 6.79 5.74 8.33
N LEU A 62 7.51 4.66 8.04
CA LEU A 62 7.44 3.40 8.77
C LEU A 62 8.52 3.36 9.87
N ASP A 63 8.29 4.10 10.93
CA ASP A 63 9.14 4.12 12.11
C ASP A 63 8.53 3.22 13.19
N THR A 64 9.32 2.35 13.81
CA THR A 64 8.84 1.50 14.91
C THR A 64 8.37 2.30 16.11
N ALA A 65 8.85 3.53 16.29
CA ALA A 65 8.33 4.41 17.34
C ALA A 65 6.87 4.82 17.09
N LEU A 66 6.43 4.81 15.82
CA LEU A 66 5.07 5.16 15.43
C LEU A 66 4.17 3.92 15.31
N TYR A 67 4.74 2.78 14.91
CA TYR A 67 3.98 1.57 14.60
C TYR A 67 4.52 0.39 15.43
N THR A 68 4.24 0.42 16.73
CA THR A 68 4.64 -0.63 17.66
C THR A 68 3.72 -1.84 17.63
N VAL A 69 2.53 -1.69 17.05
CA VAL A 69 1.53 -2.75 16.84
C VAL A 69 1.01 -2.64 15.41
N PRO A 70 0.45 -3.70 14.82
CA PRO A 70 -0.16 -3.61 13.50
C PRO A 70 -1.19 -2.49 13.45
N THR A 71 -1.08 -1.64 12.44
CA THR A 71 -1.93 -0.44 12.28
C THR A 71 -2.50 -0.44 10.87
N THR A 72 -3.81 -0.28 10.75
CA THR A 72 -4.48 -0.17 9.45
C THR A 72 -4.83 1.27 9.14
N LEU A 73 -4.34 1.75 8.00
CA LEU A 73 -4.67 3.05 7.45
C LEU A 73 -5.77 2.88 6.39
N VAL A 74 -6.86 3.60 6.54
CA VAL A 74 -8.00 3.54 5.61
C VAL A 74 -7.87 4.66 4.60
N PHE A 75 -7.89 4.34 3.32
CA PHE A 75 -7.81 5.30 2.23
C PHE A 75 -9.14 5.45 1.51
N ASP A 76 -9.73 4.35 1.06
CA ASP A 76 -10.99 4.30 0.31
C ASP A 76 -11.03 5.34 -0.82
N CYS A 77 -9.96 5.39 -1.62
CA CYS A 77 -9.80 6.34 -2.70
C CYS A 77 -9.47 5.64 -4.01
N GLY A 78 -9.95 6.24 -5.11
CA GLY A 78 -9.67 5.73 -6.44
C GLY A 78 -8.25 6.07 -6.92
N TYR A 79 -7.71 5.22 -7.77
CA TYR A 79 -6.55 5.53 -8.60
C TYR A 79 -6.94 5.34 -10.06
N LEU A 80 -6.47 6.23 -10.93
CA LEU A 80 -6.91 6.31 -12.32
C LEU A 80 -6.03 5.50 -13.28
N THR A 81 -4.73 5.46 -13.02
CA THR A 81 -3.75 4.91 -13.95
C THR A 81 -3.14 3.61 -13.44
N GLY A 82 -2.96 3.50 -12.15
CA GLY A 82 -2.37 2.32 -11.54
C GLY A 82 -2.08 2.55 -10.07
N LEU A 83 -1.55 1.53 -9.43
CA LEU A 83 -1.15 1.59 -8.03
C LEU A 83 0.29 1.09 -7.91
N TYR A 84 1.20 2.01 -7.60
CA TYR A 84 2.62 1.74 -7.46
C TYR A 84 3.09 2.14 -6.08
N ILE A 85 3.81 1.25 -5.39
CA ILE A 85 4.27 1.49 -4.02
C ILE A 85 5.78 1.30 -3.96
N THR A 86 6.47 2.30 -3.44
CA THR A 86 7.92 2.27 -3.27
C THR A 86 8.31 2.24 -1.80
N PHE A 87 9.40 1.54 -1.52
CA PHE A 87 10.09 1.60 -0.24
C PHE A 87 11.41 2.35 -0.46
N SER A 88 11.72 3.33 0.39
CA SER A 88 12.87 4.23 0.20
C SER A 88 14.23 3.54 0.36
N ALA A 89 14.29 2.39 1.02
CA ALA A 89 15.52 1.64 1.26
C ALA A 89 15.20 0.16 1.46
N VAL A 90 16.24 -0.66 1.46
CA VAL A 90 16.12 -2.04 1.95
C VAL A 90 15.71 -1.97 3.42
N THR A 91 14.58 -2.59 3.76
CA THR A 91 13.92 -2.40 5.05
C THR A 91 13.41 -3.72 5.59
N LEU A 92 13.20 -3.77 6.90
CA LEU A 92 12.46 -4.84 7.56
C LEU A 92 10.97 -4.53 7.67
N ALA A 93 10.54 -3.38 7.16
CA ALA A 93 9.14 -2.98 7.15
C ALA A 93 8.29 -3.96 6.34
N ASP A 94 7.05 -4.10 6.74
CA ASP A 94 6.12 -5.08 6.21
C ASP A 94 4.73 -4.47 6.19
N ILE A 95 4.09 -4.48 5.03
CA ILE A 95 2.75 -3.95 4.85
C ILE A 95 1.87 -4.92 4.08
N THR A 96 0.57 -4.81 4.28
CA THR A 96 -0.44 -5.49 3.46
C THR A 96 -1.36 -4.44 2.84
N VAL A 97 -1.49 -4.47 1.53
CA VAL A 97 -2.31 -3.54 0.76
C VAL A 97 -3.59 -4.24 0.33
N SER A 98 -4.73 -3.64 0.63
CA SER A 98 -6.03 -4.11 0.18
C SER A 98 -6.55 -3.15 -0.88
N TYR A 99 -6.93 -3.66 -2.04
CA TYR A 99 -7.29 -2.87 -3.21
C TYR A 99 -8.29 -3.60 -4.09
N LYS A 100 -8.80 -2.88 -5.07
CA LYS A 100 -9.79 -3.44 -5.98
C LYS A 100 -9.59 -2.95 -7.41
#